data_b7ef5f1ac2820b906c58c1b0c78bc6d6
#
_entry.id   b7ef5f1ac2820b906c58c1b0c78bc6d6
#
_cell.length_a   1.000
_cell.length_b   1.000
_cell.length_c   1.000
_cell.angle_alpha   90.00
_cell.angle_beta   90.00
_cell.angle_gamma   90.00
#
_symmetry.space_group_name_H-M   'P 1'
#
loop_
_entity.id
_entity.type
_entity.pdbx_description
1 polymer ?
#
loop_
_entity_poly.entity_id
_entity_poly.type
_entity_poly.pdbx_seq_one_letter_code
_entity_poly.pdbx_strand_id
1 'polypeptide(L)'
;MAVGVHEAGEAESLGHGRILSTLMAARAVPAPLQQLPNALTIARLVLIPVFVVLMATADGGHSWPAGIVFGIAGVTDQIDGYLARRWHVESDFGRIFDPLADRLMIDAAVILLFIQDHMPWEGLAVIVGRDALLLAGYKAIAPKGYELNVSFLGKAATWLLYAGIGFLLVTHRSTDWPYWVFAAGLVLAVVAAVVYAVGAWKEVRG
;
A
#
# COMPACT_ATOMS: atom_id res chain seq x y z
N MET A 1 -13.39 -44.34 -46.65
CA MET A 1 -13.25 -42.88 -46.76
C MET A 1 -13.50 -42.14 -45.41
N ALA A 2 -13.33 -42.78 -44.24
CA ALA A 2 -13.62 -42.23 -42.91
C ALA A 2 -12.35 -42.08 -42.02
N VAL A 3 -11.17 -42.56 -42.42
CA VAL A 3 -9.95 -42.53 -41.60
C VAL A 3 -9.23 -41.18 -41.68
N GLY A 4 -9.34 -40.44 -42.77
CA GLY A 4 -8.61 -39.18 -42.95
C GLY A 4 -9.15 -37.96 -42.19
N VAL A 5 -10.41 -38.00 -41.75
CA VAL A 5 -11.05 -36.85 -41.04
C VAL A 5 -10.69 -36.83 -39.56
N HIS A 6 -10.40 -38.00 -38.97
CA HIS A 6 -10.02 -38.11 -37.54
C HIS A 6 -8.58 -37.61 -37.27
N GLU A 7 -7.66 -37.90 -38.19
CA GLU A 7 -6.26 -37.49 -38.07
C GLU A 7 -6.06 -35.95 -38.27
N ALA A 8 -6.89 -35.35 -39.17
CA ALA A 8 -6.82 -33.90 -39.37
C ALA A 8 -7.33 -33.11 -38.12
N GLY A 9 -8.36 -33.60 -37.45
CA GLY A 9 -8.87 -32.98 -36.23
C GLY A 9 -7.91 -33.06 -35.02
N GLU A 10 -7.21 -34.17 -34.88
CA GLU A 10 -6.18 -34.35 -33.82
C GLU A 10 -4.93 -33.47 -34.07
N ALA A 11 -4.47 -33.36 -35.31
CA ALA A 11 -3.34 -32.52 -35.65
C ALA A 11 -3.63 -31.02 -35.45
N GLU A 12 -4.84 -30.58 -35.73
CA GLU A 12 -5.30 -29.20 -35.53
C GLU A 12 -5.45 -28.88 -34.01
N SER A 13 -5.97 -29.81 -33.22
CA SER A 13 -6.09 -29.73 -31.76
C SER A 13 -4.70 -29.67 -31.08
N LEU A 14 -3.75 -30.48 -31.52
CA LEU A 14 -2.38 -30.47 -31.03
C LEU A 14 -1.61 -29.19 -31.42
N GLY A 15 -1.88 -28.64 -32.62
CA GLY A 15 -1.33 -27.37 -33.06
C GLY A 15 -1.83 -26.20 -32.24
N HIS A 16 -3.12 -26.11 -31.97
CA HIS A 16 -3.73 -25.09 -31.09
C HIS A 16 -3.20 -25.18 -29.66
N GLY A 17 -3.10 -26.38 -29.11
CA GLY A 17 -2.56 -26.60 -27.76
C GLY A 17 -1.09 -26.12 -27.63
N ARG A 18 -0.26 -26.38 -28.64
CA ARG A 18 1.15 -25.92 -28.68
C ARG A 18 1.24 -24.40 -28.83
N ILE A 19 0.44 -23.79 -29.68
CA ILE A 19 0.43 -22.32 -29.85
C ILE A 19 -0.01 -21.65 -28.54
N LEU A 20 -1.08 -22.14 -27.90
CA LEU A 20 -1.55 -21.62 -26.63
C LEU A 20 -0.50 -21.79 -25.51
N SER A 21 0.14 -22.93 -25.39
CA SER A 21 1.19 -23.16 -24.41
C SER A 21 2.43 -22.27 -24.65
N THR A 22 2.80 -22.03 -25.90
CA THR A 22 3.90 -21.12 -26.26
C THR A 22 3.55 -19.66 -25.96
N LEU A 23 2.30 -19.26 -26.23
CA LEU A 23 1.81 -17.90 -25.91
C LEU A 23 1.69 -17.69 -24.40
N MET A 24 1.27 -18.72 -23.64
CA MET A 24 1.23 -18.69 -22.18
C MET A 24 2.65 -18.65 -21.58
N ALA A 25 3.60 -19.42 -22.12
CA ALA A 25 5.00 -19.40 -21.70
C ALA A 25 5.68 -18.05 -22.02
N ALA A 26 5.35 -17.43 -23.15
CA ALA A 26 5.86 -16.10 -23.52
C ALA A 26 5.30 -14.96 -22.63
N ARG A 27 4.19 -15.19 -21.94
CA ARG A 27 3.58 -14.27 -20.94
C ARG A 27 4.03 -14.54 -19.51
N ALA A 28 4.71 -15.65 -19.26
CA ALA A 28 5.19 -15.98 -17.92
C ALA A 28 6.27 -14.99 -17.47
N VAL A 29 6.02 -14.34 -16.36
CA VAL A 29 7.03 -13.47 -15.74
C VAL A 29 8.21 -14.34 -15.31
N PRO A 30 9.48 -13.97 -15.63
CA PRO A 30 10.65 -14.73 -15.17
C PRO A 30 10.66 -14.97 -13.67
N ALA A 31 11.05 -16.16 -13.24
CA ALA A 31 11.02 -16.55 -11.82
C ALA A 31 11.69 -15.55 -10.85
N PRO A 32 12.85 -14.92 -11.17
CA PRO A 32 13.43 -13.91 -10.30
C PRO A 32 12.56 -12.66 -10.17
N LEU A 33 11.83 -12.27 -11.22
CA LEU A 33 10.94 -11.10 -11.18
C LEU A 33 9.64 -11.38 -10.41
N GLN A 34 9.21 -12.64 -10.28
CA GLN A 34 8.07 -13.01 -9.46
C GLN A 34 8.31 -12.79 -7.96
N GLN A 35 9.56 -12.81 -7.53
CA GLN A 35 9.94 -12.58 -6.14
C GLN A 35 10.21 -11.11 -5.81
N LEU A 36 10.25 -10.23 -6.83
CA LEU A 36 10.56 -8.82 -6.65
C LEU A 36 9.61 -8.10 -5.67
N PRO A 37 8.26 -8.28 -5.72
CA PRO A 37 7.38 -7.66 -4.75
C PRO A 37 7.72 -8.07 -3.31
N ASN A 38 7.91 -9.36 -3.05
CA ASN A 38 8.31 -9.84 -1.71
C ASN A 38 9.64 -9.26 -1.23
N ALA A 39 10.63 -9.14 -2.12
CA ALA A 39 11.92 -8.54 -1.80
C ALA A 39 11.77 -7.06 -1.41
N LEU A 40 10.90 -6.32 -2.09
CA LEU A 40 10.62 -4.92 -1.76
C LEU A 40 9.90 -4.77 -0.41
N THR A 41 8.95 -5.68 -0.09
CA THR A 41 8.31 -5.72 1.25
C THR A 41 9.34 -5.98 2.35
N ILE A 42 10.23 -6.96 2.16
CA ILE A 42 11.30 -7.26 3.13
C ILE A 42 12.25 -6.07 3.26
N ALA A 43 12.65 -5.44 2.16
CA ALA A 43 13.50 -4.25 2.19
C ALA A 43 12.84 -3.12 2.99
N ARG A 44 11.53 -2.90 2.83
CA ARG A 44 10.77 -1.91 3.60
C ARG A 44 10.76 -2.24 5.09
N LEU A 45 10.54 -3.50 5.48
CA LEU A 45 10.60 -3.93 6.88
C LEU A 45 11.98 -3.67 7.50
N VAL A 46 13.06 -3.80 6.72
CA VAL A 46 14.43 -3.45 7.16
C VAL A 46 14.62 -1.92 7.23
N LEU A 47 14.00 -1.16 6.34
CA LEU A 47 14.10 0.31 6.34
C LEU A 47 13.39 0.94 7.55
N ILE A 48 12.37 0.29 8.14
CA ILE A 48 11.68 0.82 9.33
C ILE A 48 12.64 1.05 10.51
N PRO A 49 13.41 0.07 10.99
CA PRO A 49 14.35 0.32 12.08
C PRO A 49 15.45 1.32 11.69
N VAL A 50 15.91 1.34 10.44
CA VAL A 50 16.86 2.36 9.96
C VAL A 50 16.25 3.76 10.07
N PHE A 51 15.00 3.93 9.61
CA PHE A 51 14.25 5.16 9.73
C PHE A 51 14.11 5.62 11.19
N VAL A 52 13.74 4.69 12.09
CA VAL A 52 13.56 4.97 13.52
C VAL A 52 14.88 5.48 14.12
N VAL A 53 16.01 4.83 13.83
CA VAL A 53 17.33 5.26 14.33
C VAL A 53 17.70 6.64 13.78
N LEU A 54 17.56 6.86 12.47
CA LEU A 54 17.86 8.15 11.85
C LEU A 54 17.03 9.29 12.43
N MET A 55 15.77 9.02 12.73
CA MET A 55 14.87 10.03 13.30
C MET A 55 15.12 10.23 14.79
N ALA A 56 15.38 9.15 15.57
CA ALA A 56 15.65 9.22 16.99
C ALA A 56 16.99 9.94 17.31
N THR A 57 17.94 9.90 16.39
CA THR A 57 19.25 10.57 16.51
C THR A 57 19.28 11.95 15.86
N ALA A 58 18.16 12.41 15.30
CA ALA A 58 18.08 13.70 14.63
C ALA A 58 18.01 14.85 15.63
N ASP A 59 18.84 15.87 15.41
CA ASP A 59 18.80 17.11 16.17
C ASP A 59 17.65 18.00 15.67
N GLY A 60 16.84 18.54 16.60
CA GLY A 60 15.78 19.51 16.29
C GLY A 60 14.52 18.94 15.62
N GLY A 61 14.31 17.63 15.67
CA GLY A 61 13.05 17.00 15.24
C GLY A 61 12.85 16.87 13.74
N HIS A 62 13.90 17.12 12.92
CA HIS A 62 13.86 16.96 11.47
C HIS A 62 15.11 16.24 10.97
N SER A 63 14.97 15.42 9.95
CA SER A 63 16.07 14.63 9.40
C SER A 63 15.88 14.39 7.90
N TRP A 64 16.72 14.99 7.08
CA TRP A 64 16.76 14.71 5.65
C TRP A 64 17.03 13.24 5.33
N PRO A 65 18.00 12.55 5.98
CA PRO A 65 18.18 11.10 5.76
C PRO A 65 16.94 10.28 6.11
N ALA A 66 16.27 10.58 7.23
CA ALA A 66 15.03 9.90 7.59
C ALA A 66 13.89 10.17 6.58
N GLY A 67 13.74 11.43 6.12
CA GLY A 67 12.77 11.78 5.08
C GLY A 67 13.02 11.07 3.75
N ILE A 68 14.29 10.91 3.35
CA ILE A 68 14.65 10.15 2.15
C ILE A 68 14.29 8.67 2.31
N VAL A 69 14.63 8.05 3.45
CA VAL A 69 14.27 6.64 3.73
C VAL A 69 12.75 6.45 3.73
N PHE A 70 12.01 7.36 4.36
CA PHE A 70 10.54 7.36 4.33
C PHE A 70 9.97 7.48 2.91
N GLY A 71 10.51 8.41 2.11
CA GLY A 71 10.12 8.60 0.71
C GLY A 71 10.40 7.37 -0.15
N ILE A 72 11.59 6.76 -0.01
CA ILE A 72 11.95 5.51 -0.71
C ILE A 72 10.97 4.40 -0.33
N ALA A 73 10.67 4.23 0.96
CA ALA A 73 9.73 3.21 1.42
C ALA A 73 8.32 3.41 0.82
N GLY A 74 7.81 4.65 0.79
CA GLY A 74 6.51 4.97 0.20
C GLY A 74 6.46 4.77 -1.32
N VAL A 75 7.53 5.13 -2.05
CA VAL A 75 7.60 4.92 -3.51
C VAL A 75 7.72 3.43 -3.83
N THR A 76 8.54 2.68 -3.11
CA THR A 76 8.68 1.23 -3.33
C THR A 76 7.38 0.48 -3.08
N ASP A 77 6.57 0.88 -2.07
CA ASP A 77 5.22 0.34 -1.83
C ASP A 77 4.28 0.50 -3.02
N GLN A 78 4.30 1.68 -3.65
CA GLN A 78 3.47 1.91 -4.83
C GLN A 78 3.92 1.03 -6.02
N ILE A 79 5.25 0.84 -6.16
CA ILE A 79 5.83 0.04 -7.25
C ILE A 79 5.52 -1.44 -7.05
N ASP A 80 5.76 -2.01 -5.87
CA ASP A 80 5.54 -3.45 -5.63
C ASP A 80 4.07 -3.82 -5.73
N GLY A 81 3.17 -3.02 -5.15
CA GLY A 81 1.73 -3.20 -5.30
C GLY A 81 1.24 -3.10 -6.74
N TYR A 82 1.83 -2.21 -7.56
CA TYR A 82 1.53 -2.13 -8.98
C TYR A 82 2.05 -3.37 -9.74
N LEU A 83 3.30 -3.79 -9.49
CA LEU A 83 3.91 -4.94 -10.14
C LEU A 83 3.19 -6.24 -9.79
N ALA A 84 2.89 -6.47 -8.50
CA ALA A 84 2.18 -7.66 -8.03
C ALA A 84 0.84 -7.84 -8.75
N ARG A 85 0.04 -6.76 -8.84
CA ARG A 85 -1.25 -6.77 -9.56
C ARG A 85 -1.07 -6.96 -11.07
N ARG A 86 -0.11 -6.28 -11.69
CA ARG A 86 0.12 -6.38 -13.14
C ARG A 86 0.62 -7.75 -13.57
N TRP A 87 1.43 -8.39 -12.74
CA TRP A 87 2.02 -9.69 -13.03
C TRP A 87 1.22 -10.87 -12.48
N HIS A 88 0.17 -10.61 -11.67
CA HIS A 88 -0.63 -11.64 -11.00
C HIS A 88 0.24 -12.59 -10.16
N VAL A 89 1.27 -12.04 -9.49
CA VAL A 89 2.23 -12.78 -8.66
C VAL A 89 2.06 -12.45 -7.16
N GLU A 90 0.82 -12.28 -6.74
CA GLU A 90 0.52 -12.05 -5.33
C GLU A 90 0.90 -13.28 -4.51
N SER A 91 1.78 -13.08 -3.52
CA SER A 91 2.17 -14.13 -2.57
C SER A 91 1.36 -14.02 -1.29
N ASP A 92 1.17 -15.15 -0.58
CA ASP A 92 0.55 -15.14 0.75
C ASP A 92 1.34 -14.29 1.74
N PHE A 93 2.67 -14.25 1.59
CA PHE A 93 3.56 -13.41 2.39
C PHE A 93 3.27 -11.93 2.12
N GLY A 94 3.32 -11.47 0.87
CA GLY A 94 3.05 -10.08 0.49
C GLY A 94 1.66 -9.63 0.96
N ARG A 95 0.64 -10.45 0.73
CA ARG A 95 -0.74 -10.12 1.11
C ARG A 95 -0.93 -9.80 2.60
N ILE A 96 -0.09 -10.39 3.48
CA ILE A 96 -0.13 -10.15 4.94
C ILE A 96 0.82 -9.02 5.34
N PHE A 97 2.05 -9.04 4.81
CA PHE A 97 3.13 -8.17 5.28
C PHE A 97 3.15 -6.80 4.60
N ASP A 98 2.63 -6.65 3.35
CA ASP A 98 2.56 -5.35 2.68
C ASP A 98 1.71 -4.33 3.47
N PRO A 99 0.43 -4.63 3.82
CA PRO A 99 -0.37 -3.71 4.61
C PRO A 99 0.20 -3.44 6.01
N LEU A 100 0.93 -4.41 6.57
CA LEU A 100 1.55 -4.26 7.89
C LEU A 100 2.78 -3.35 7.81
N ALA A 101 3.67 -3.57 6.85
CA ALA A 101 4.88 -2.76 6.68
C ALA A 101 4.56 -1.30 6.35
N ASP A 102 3.56 -1.07 5.50
CA ASP A 102 3.08 0.28 5.17
C ASP A 102 2.59 1.03 6.41
N ARG A 103 1.73 0.40 7.21
CA ARG A 103 1.23 1.00 8.45
C ARG A 103 2.33 1.24 9.46
N LEU A 104 3.22 0.27 9.67
CA LEU A 104 4.32 0.41 10.64
C LEU A 104 5.23 1.59 10.30
N MET A 105 5.49 1.85 9.02
CA MET A 105 6.31 3.00 8.60
C MET A 105 5.61 4.33 8.92
N ILE A 106 4.32 4.46 8.61
CA ILE A 106 3.53 5.66 8.90
C ILE A 106 3.42 5.87 10.43
N ASP A 107 3.06 4.81 11.16
CA ASP A 107 2.90 4.87 12.61
C ASP A 107 4.21 5.26 13.30
N ALA A 108 5.34 4.67 12.87
CA ALA A 108 6.66 5.04 13.38
C ALA A 108 6.99 6.51 13.10
N ALA A 109 6.70 7.01 11.90
CA ALA A 109 6.95 8.40 11.54
C ALA A 109 6.10 9.36 12.40
N VAL A 110 4.82 9.08 12.55
CA VAL A 110 3.88 9.93 13.31
C VAL A 110 4.22 9.92 14.81
N ILE A 111 4.53 8.75 15.37
CA ILE A 111 4.94 8.62 16.77
C ILE A 111 6.24 9.39 17.04
N LEU A 112 7.24 9.27 16.17
CA LEU A 112 8.51 9.96 16.33
C LEU A 112 8.37 11.48 16.16
N LEU A 113 7.57 11.96 15.21
CA LEU A 113 7.25 13.37 15.06
C LEU A 113 6.52 13.92 16.29
N PHE A 114 5.63 13.12 16.91
CA PHE A 114 4.96 13.49 18.15
C PHE A 114 5.95 13.53 19.33
N ILE A 115 6.79 12.51 19.52
CA ILE A 115 7.80 12.46 20.60
C ILE A 115 8.77 13.64 20.52
N GLN A 116 9.07 14.08 19.31
CA GLN A 116 9.95 15.22 19.06
C GLN A 116 9.21 16.57 19.05
N ASP A 117 7.95 16.61 19.50
CA ASP A 117 7.05 17.77 19.50
C ASP A 117 6.90 18.45 18.12
N HIS A 118 7.07 17.75 17.02
CA HIS A 118 6.90 18.23 15.66
C HIS A 118 5.47 18.02 15.13
N MET A 119 4.65 17.28 15.86
CA MET A 119 3.25 17.01 15.56
C MET A 119 2.44 17.08 16.85
N PRO A 120 1.27 17.75 16.85
CA PRO A 120 0.38 17.77 17.99
C PRO A 120 -0.30 16.40 18.18
N TRP A 121 -0.71 16.10 19.41
CA TRP A 121 -1.31 14.81 19.76
C TRP A 121 -2.60 14.49 18.99
N GLU A 122 -3.31 15.51 18.53
CA GLU A 122 -4.53 15.37 17.72
C GLU A 122 -4.24 14.69 16.37
N GLY A 123 -3.10 15.02 15.75
CA GLY A 123 -2.66 14.39 14.51
C GLY A 123 -2.39 12.89 14.71
N LEU A 124 -1.67 12.55 15.77
CA LEU A 124 -1.42 11.15 16.16
C LEU A 124 -2.73 10.41 16.44
N ALA A 125 -3.62 10.99 17.27
CA ALA A 125 -4.86 10.36 17.67
C ALA A 125 -5.79 10.06 16.47
N VAL A 126 -5.87 10.99 15.50
CA VAL A 126 -6.72 10.80 14.32
C VAL A 126 -6.15 9.72 13.39
N ILE A 127 -4.83 9.65 13.18
CA ILE A 127 -4.23 8.60 12.35
C ILE A 127 -4.45 7.22 12.98
N VAL A 128 -4.07 7.05 14.25
CA VAL A 128 -4.23 5.79 14.97
C VAL A 128 -5.69 5.40 15.09
N GLY A 129 -6.58 6.36 15.41
CA GLY A 129 -8.01 6.14 15.50
C GLY A 129 -8.63 5.73 14.16
N ARG A 130 -8.26 6.39 13.06
CA ARG A 130 -8.68 6.01 11.70
C ARG A 130 -8.25 4.58 11.37
N ASP A 131 -7.00 4.22 11.64
CA ASP A 131 -6.47 2.91 11.29
C ASP A 131 -7.10 1.80 12.13
N ALA A 132 -7.35 2.06 13.41
CA ALA A 132 -8.13 1.16 14.26
C ALA A 132 -9.57 0.98 13.76
N LEU A 133 -10.23 2.06 13.33
CA LEU A 133 -11.60 2.01 12.77
C LEU A 133 -11.65 1.24 11.45
N LEU A 134 -10.67 1.46 10.55
CA LEU A 134 -10.60 0.74 9.28
C LEU A 134 -10.37 -0.76 9.53
N LEU A 135 -9.49 -1.13 10.46
CA LEU A 135 -9.22 -2.52 10.81
C LEU A 135 -10.44 -3.20 11.43
N ALA A 136 -11.12 -2.52 12.36
CA ALA A 136 -12.35 -3.01 12.97
C ALA A 136 -13.47 -3.16 11.94
N GLY A 137 -13.65 -2.17 11.07
CA GLY A 137 -14.61 -2.19 9.97
C GLY A 137 -14.35 -3.33 8.99
N TYR A 138 -13.10 -3.53 8.59
CA TYR A 138 -12.72 -4.64 7.73
C TYR A 138 -13.07 -6.00 8.35
N LYS A 139 -12.71 -6.23 9.63
CA LYS A 139 -13.04 -7.47 10.34
C LYS A 139 -14.55 -7.71 10.47
N ALA A 140 -15.35 -6.66 10.60
CA ALA A 140 -16.81 -6.76 10.71
C ALA A 140 -17.50 -7.07 9.37
N ILE A 141 -16.94 -6.65 8.23
CA ILE A 141 -17.56 -6.71 6.91
C ILE A 141 -16.97 -7.84 6.05
N ALA A 142 -15.68 -8.18 6.21
CA ALA A 142 -15.02 -9.23 5.45
C ALA A 142 -15.76 -10.58 5.45
N PRO A 143 -16.35 -11.06 6.57
CA PRO A 143 -17.11 -12.31 6.58
C PRO A 143 -18.39 -12.27 5.73
N LYS A 144 -18.87 -11.07 5.35
CA LYS A 144 -20.09 -10.89 4.54
C LYS A 144 -19.82 -10.86 3.04
N GLY A 145 -18.58 -11.12 2.59
CA GLY A 145 -18.21 -11.18 1.17
C GLY A 145 -18.19 -9.82 0.45
N TYR A 146 -18.14 -8.71 1.21
CA TYR A 146 -18.13 -7.38 0.63
C TYR A 146 -16.72 -6.97 0.19
N GLU A 147 -16.56 -6.64 -1.10
CA GLU A 147 -15.34 -6.07 -1.65
C GLU A 147 -15.35 -4.55 -1.48
N LEU A 148 -14.44 -4.05 -0.63
CA LEU A 148 -14.23 -2.62 -0.45
C LEU A 148 -13.62 -2.00 -1.72
N ASN A 149 -14.44 -1.33 -2.51
CA ASN A 149 -13.98 -0.59 -3.68
C ASN A 149 -13.20 0.65 -3.25
N VAL A 150 -11.89 0.66 -3.51
CA VAL A 150 -11.01 1.78 -3.13
C VAL A 150 -11.35 3.03 -3.93
N SER A 151 -11.96 4.03 -3.30
CA SER A 151 -12.31 5.30 -3.96
C SER A 151 -11.07 6.12 -4.31
N PHE A 152 -11.18 6.95 -5.36
CA PHE A 152 -10.16 7.94 -5.71
C PHE A 152 -9.86 8.88 -4.53
N LEU A 153 -10.87 9.23 -3.74
CA LEU A 153 -10.75 10.08 -2.55
C LEU A 153 -9.81 9.46 -1.51
N GLY A 154 -9.93 8.15 -1.25
CA GLY A 154 -9.06 7.44 -0.32
C GLY A 154 -7.61 7.40 -0.80
N LYS A 155 -7.38 7.24 -2.10
CA LYS A 155 -6.03 7.30 -2.69
C LYS A 155 -5.41 8.69 -2.55
N ALA A 156 -6.16 9.74 -2.89
CA ALA A 156 -5.70 11.13 -2.76
C ALA A 156 -5.38 11.47 -1.30
N ALA A 157 -6.21 11.05 -0.35
CA ALA A 157 -5.97 11.23 1.07
C ALA A 157 -4.65 10.59 1.54
N THR A 158 -4.39 9.35 1.12
CA THR A 158 -3.15 8.64 1.45
C THR A 158 -1.93 9.35 0.88
N TRP A 159 -1.96 9.77 -0.40
CA TRP A 159 -0.88 10.53 -1.01
C TRP A 159 -0.59 11.87 -0.30
N LEU A 160 -1.64 12.59 0.10
CA LEU A 160 -1.49 13.84 0.83
C LEU A 160 -0.90 13.62 2.23
N LEU A 161 -1.33 12.56 2.92
CA LEU A 161 -0.77 12.18 4.23
C LEU A 161 0.72 11.82 4.12
N TYR A 162 1.10 10.99 3.14
CA TYR A 162 2.50 10.66 2.89
C TYR A 162 3.34 11.88 2.59
N ALA A 163 2.85 12.78 1.72
CA ALA A 163 3.53 14.02 1.41
C ALA A 163 3.66 14.93 2.64
N GLY A 164 2.60 15.10 3.41
CA GLY A 164 2.60 15.91 4.63
C GLY A 164 3.58 15.39 5.68
N ILE A 165 3.57 14.08 5.95
CA ILE A 165 4.53 13.44 6.86
C ILE A 165 5.95 13.60 6.32
N GLY A 166 6.19 13.33 5.04
CA GLY A 166 7.50 13.47 4.41
C GLY A 166 8.05 14.89 4.52
N PHE A 167 7.21 15.91 4.33
CA PHE A 167 7.59 17.30 4.51
C PHE A 167 7.88 17.65 5.99
N LEU A 168 7.07 17.16 6.93
CA LEU A 168 7.33 17.34 8.36
C LEU A 168 8.66 16.73 8.79
N LEU A 169 9.06 15.59 8.22
CA LEU A 169 10.34 14.94 8.51
C LEU A 169 11.57 15.74 8.06
N VAL A 170 11.46 16.55 7.01
CA VAL A 170 12.59 17.28 6.42
C VAL A 170 12.60 18.77 6.71
N THR A 171 11.53 19.34 7.26
CA THR A 171 11.43 20.77 7.56
C THR A 171 11.64 21.06 9.03
N HIS A 172 12.07 22.30 9.33
CA HIS A 172 12.19 22.78 10.70
C HIS A 172 10.82 23.00 11.35
N ARG A 173 10.75 22.84 12.68
CA ARG A 173 9.53 23.07 13.49
C ARG A 173 8.88 24.44 13.30
N SER A 174 9.67 25.47 12.95
CA SER A 174 9.18 26.82 12.69
C SER A 174 8.44 26.97 11.36
N THR A 175 8.30 25.88 10.58
CA THR A 175 7.70 25.88 9.25
C THR A 175 6.31 25.31 9.31
N ASP A 176 5.27 26.12 9.15
CA ASP A 176 3.87 25.72 9.35
C ASP A 176 3.22 25.04 8.14
N TRP A 177 3.68 25.33 6.91
CA TRP A 177 3.02 24.83 5.72
C TRP A 177 2.98 23.29 5.58
N PRO A 178 3.98 22.49 6.04
CA PRO A 178 3.90 21.03 5.98
C PRO A 178 2.77 20.48 6.85
N TYR A 179 2.52 21.13 7.99
CA TYR A 179 1.40 20.80 8.85
C TYR A 179 0.04 20.98 8.14
N TRP A 180 -0.11 22.05 7.32
CA TRP A 180 -1.33 22.25 6.56
C TRP A 180 -1.55 21.21 5.47
N VAL A 181 -0.47 20.74 4.82
CA VAL A 181 -0.53 19.64 3.86
C VAL A 181 -0.98 18.35 4.56
N PHE A 182 -0.38 18.05 5.72
CA PHE A 182 -0.76 16.92 6.54
C PHE A 182 -2.22 17.01 7.02
N ALA A 183 -2.64 18.14 7.53
CA ALA A 183 -4.00 18.37 8.00
C ALA A 183 -5.04 18.23 6.86
N ALA A 184 -4.75 18.71 5.68
CA ALA A 184 -5.59 18.51 4.50
C ALA A 184 -5.73 17.02 4.14
N GLY A 185 -4.63 16.26 4.17
CA GLY A 185 -4.63 14.81 3.98
C GLY A 185 -5.47 14.11 5.05
N LEU A 186 -5.35 14.52 6.30
CA LEU A 186 -6.09 13.99 7.43
C LEU A 186 -7.60 14.20 7.28
N VAL A 187 -8.03 15.43 6.96
CA VAL A 187 -9.45 15.76 6.71
C VAL A 187 -9.98 14.90 5.56
N LEU A 188 -9.24 14.80 4.47
CA LEU A 188 -9.64 14.00 3.31
C LEU A 188 -9.76 12.51 3.67
N ALA A 189 -8.88 12.00 4.52
CA ALA A 189 -8.90 10.62 4.99
C ALA A 189 -10.12 10.32 5.88
N VAL A 190 -10.48 11.26 6.76
CA VAL A 190 -11.70 11.16 7.60
C VAL A 190 -12.95 11.20 6.72
N VAL A 191 -13.02 12.11 5.76
CA VAL A 191 -14.14 12.18 4.81
C VAL A 191 -14.27 10.90 4.01
N ALA A 192 -13.16 10.36 3.51
CA ALA A 192 -13.17 9.07 2.81
C ALA A 192 -13.68 7.94 3.72
N ALA A 193 -13.24 7.87 4.97
CA ALA A 193 -13.68 6.86 5.92
C ALA A 193 -15.18 6.95 6.21
N VAL A 194 -15.72 8.16 6.36
CA VAL A 194 -17.16 8.39 6.56
C VAL A 194 -17.97 7.97 5.33
N VAL A 195 -17.52 8.32 4.13
CA VAL A 195 -18.16 7.91 2.86
C VAL A 195 -18.20 6.37 2.76
N TYR A 196 -17.10 5.69 3.11
CA TYR A 196 -17.06 4.23 3.15
C TYR A 196 -18.01 3.64 4.19
N ALA A 197 -18.03 4.18 5.39
CA ALA A 197 -18.90 3.69 6.47
C ALA A 197 -20.38 3.81 6.09
N VAL A 198 -20.77 4.96 5.52
CA VAL A 198 -22.15 5.19 5.06
C VAL A 198 -22.52 4.28 3.89
N GLY A 199 -21.61 4.06 2.94
CA GLY A 199 -21.83 3.14 1.81
C GLY A 199 -22.06 1.71 2.31
N ALA A 200 -21.16 1.21 3.13
CA ALA A 200 -21.25 -0.12 3.73
C ALA A 200 -22.52 -0.31 4.57
N TRP A 201 -22.94 0.73 5.31
CA TRP A 201 -24.15 0.67 6.14
C TRP A 201 -25.43 0.60 5.31
N LYS A 202 -25.50 1.31 4.19
CA LYS A 202 -26.64 1.26 3.26
C LYS A 202 -26.82 -0.14 2.65
N GLU A 203 -25.73 -0.80 2.26
CA GLU A 203 -25.80 -2.13 1.65
C GLU A 203 -26.13 -3.25 2.66
N VAL A 204 -25.75 -3.10 3.93
CA VAL A 204 -26.10 -4.08 4.99
C VAL A 204 -27.58 -3.98 5.36
N ARG A 205 -28.25 -2.86 5.10
CA ARG A 205 -29.66 -2.63 5.45
C ARG A 205 -30.66 -2.82 4.28
N GLY A 206 -30.16 -2.84 3.04
CA GLY A 206 -30.99 -3.14 1.85
C GLY A 206 -30.95 -4.58 1.48
#